data_e1731099a199c87a338304c3018d8ba0
#
_entry.id   e1731099a199c87a338304c3018d8ba0
#
_cell.length_a   1.000
_cell.length_b   1.000
_cell.length_c   1.000
_cell.angle_alpha   90.00
_cell.angle_beta   90.00
_cell.angle_gamma   90.00
#
_symmetry.space_group_name_H-M   'P 1'
#
loop_
_entity.id
_entity.type
_entity.pdbx_description
1 polymer ?
#
loop_
_entity_poly.entity_id
_entity_poly.type
_entity_poly.pdbx_seq_one_letter_code
_entity_poly.pdbx_strand_id
1 'polypeptide(L)'
;GCCLTITQIDGDTVSFDLMKETLEKTNLGRLKTGDAVNLERAARFGDEIGGHVMSGHIMTTTQITRIERSEFNRTVWFALPTELKPYILSKGFVGLDGCSLTIGDVTDTEFNVHLIPETLTRTLFGSRKEGDVINIEIDPQTQAVVDTVMRVMAQQNPVTSEQ
;
A
#
# COMPACT_ATOMS: atom_id res chain seq x y z
N GLY A 1 -1.48 -5.28 5.41
CA GLY A 1 -2.54 -4.45 4.82
C GLY A 1 -3.54 -5.22 3.98
N CYS A 2 -3.27 -6.50 3.65
CA CYS A 2 -4.21 -7.31 2.89
C CYS A 2 -5.44 -7.66 3.74
N CYS A 3 -6.66 -7.47 3.18
CA CYS A 3 -7.90 -7.87 3.82
C CYS A 3 -8.00 -9.40 3.86
N LEU A 4 -8.06 -9.97 5.05
CA LEU A 4 -8.15 -11.41 5.29
C LEU A 4 -9.24 -11.71 6.30
N THR A 5 -9.92 -12.86 6.11
CA THR A 5 -10.91 -13.34 7.06
C THR A 5 -10.25 -14.31 8.05
N ILE A 6 -10.46 -14.09 9.34
CA ILE A 6 -10.04 -15.03 10.39
C ILE A 6 -10.89 -16.30 10.26
N THR A 7 -10.24 -17.45 10.10
CA THR A 7 -10.90 -18.75 9.97
C THR A 7 -10.91 -19.53 11.28
N GLN A 8 -9.93 -19.28 12.16
CA GLN A 8 -9.85 -19.93 13.46
C GLN A 8 -9.13 -19.04 14.47
N ILE A 9 -9.53 -19.11 15.73
CA ILE A 9 -8.85 -18.50 16.87
C ILE A 9 -8.59 -19.60 17.90
N ASP A 10 -7.32 -19.75 18.30
CA ASP A 10 -6.89 -20.69 19.34
C ASP A 10 -5.91 -19.97 20.29
N GLY A 11 -6.41 -19.58 21.46
CA GLY A 11 -5.68 -18.73 22.39
C GLY A 11 -5.24 -17.42 21.74
N ASP A 12 -3.94 -17.21 21.65
CA ASP A 12 -3.32 -16.01 21.02
C ASP A 12 -2.98 -16.22 19.53
N THR A 13 -3.39 -17.36 18.97
CA THR A 13 -3.13 -17.69 17.57
C THR A 13 -4.37 -17.47 16.73
N VAL A 14 -4.22 -16.83 15.58
CA VAL A 14 -5.27 -16.64 14.58
C VAL A 14 -4.84 -17.28 13.26
N SER A 15 -5.79 -17.92 12.56
CA SER A 15 -5.56 -18.56 11.28
C SER A 15 -6.32 -17.82 10.17
N PHE A 16 -5.72 -17.82 8.99
CA PHE A 16 -6.28 -17.23 7.78
C PHE A 16 -6.07 -18.17 6.59
N ASP A 17 -7.06 -18.26 5.72
CA ASP A 17 -6.92 -18.93 4.43
C ASP A 17 -6.64 -17.89 3.35
N LEU A 18 -5.60 -18.10 2.55
CA LEU A 18 -5.20 -17.21 1.49
C LEU A 18 -5.36 -17.86 0.13
N MET A 19 -6.02 -17.17 -0.79
CA MET A 19 -6.11 -17.61 -2.19
C MET A 19 -4.74 -17.49 -2.87
N LYS A 20 -4.54 -18.29 -3.92
CA LYS A 20 -3.33 -18.24 -4.74
C LYS A 20 -3.02 -16.84 -5.25
N GLU A 21 -4.04 -16.13 -5.76
CA GLU A 21 -3.90 -14.75 -6.22
C GLU A 21 -3.37 -13.82 -5.13
N THR A 22 -3.86 -13.95 -3.90
CA THR A 22 -3.38 -13.17 -2.75
C THR A 22 -1.89 -13.42 -2.49
N LEU A 23 -1.46 -14.68 -2.54
CA LEU A 23 -0.06 -15.04 -2.35
C LEU A 23 0.85 -14.54 -3.48
N GLU A 24 0.34 -14.46 -4.71
CA GLU A 24 1.08 -13.99 -5.87
C GLU A 24 1.18 -12.45 -5.94
N LYS A 25 0.11 -11.74 -5.58
CA LYS A 25 0.04 -10.27 -5.67
C LYS A 25 0.59 -9.54 -4.45
N THR A 26 0.78 -10.23 -3.33
CA THR A 26 1.23 -9.61 -2.08
C THR A 26 2.57 -10.17 -1.62
N ASN A 27 3.19 -9.48 -0.66
CA ASN A 27 4.40 -10.00 -0.02
C ASN A 27 4.12 -11.18 0.93
N LEU A 28 2.85 -11.52 1.19
CA LEU A 28 2.46 -12.63 2.07
C LEU A 28 2.93 -13.98 1.55
N GLY A 29 2.99 -14.17 0.23
CA GLY A 29 3.51 -15.40 -0.36
C GLY A 29 5.00 -15.67 -0.13
N ARG A 30 5.74 -14.69 0.41
CA ARG A 30 7.18 -14.79 0.74
C ARG A 30 7.44 -15.07 2.21
N LEU A 31 6.40 -15.02 3.06
CA LEU A 31 6.52 -15.21 4.50
C LEU A 31 7.00 -16.62 4.85
N LYS A 32 7.83 -16.67 5.86
CA LYS A 32 8.33 -17.91 6.48
C LYS A 32 7.98 -17.92 7.97
N THR A 33 8.00 -19.08 8.56
CA THR A 33 7.81 -19.22 10.00
C THR A 33 8.79 -18.34 10.77
N GLY A 34 8.28 -17.51 11.66
CA GLY A 34 9.04 -16.55 12.46
C GLY A 34 9.07 -15.13 11.88
N ASP A 35 8.60 -14.91 10.66
CA ASP A 35 8.49 -13.57 10.10
C ASP A 35 7.39 -12.78 10.82
N ALA A 36 7.64 -11.51 11.09
CA ALA A 36 6.67 -10.59 11.66
C ALA A 36 5.81 -9.94 10.57
N VAL A 37 4.57 -9.61 10.93
CA VAL A 37 3.60 -8.92 10.06
C VAL A 37 2.97 -7.75 10.81
N ASN A 38 2.53 -6.71 10.07
CA ASN A 38 1.61 -5.72 10.60
C ASN A 38 0.21 -6.35 10.68
N LEU A 39 -0.44 -6.20 11.82
CA LEU A 39 -1.81 -6.67 12.03
C LEU A 39 -2.69 -5.50 12.42
N GLU A 40 -3.79 -5.33 11.72
CA GLU A 40 -4.82 -4.34 12.02
C GLU A 40 -6.20 -5.02 12.03
N ARG A 41 -7.04 -4.67 13.00
CA ARG A 41 -8.42 -5.15 13.05
C ARG A 41 -9.30 -4.23 12.21
N ALA A 42 -10.37 -4.81 11.63
CA ALA A 42 -11.38 -4.02 10.94
C ALA A 42 -11.98 -2.94 11.85
N ALA A 43 -12.07 -1.71 11.32
CA ALA A 43 -12.71 -0.60 12.01
C ALA A 43 -14.21 -0.89 12.22
N ARG A 44 -14.76 -0.35 13.30
CA ARG A 44 -16.19 -0.41 13.63
C ARG A 44 -16.84 0.95 13.34
N PHE A 45 -18.14 0.97 13.20
CA PHE A 45 -18.88 2.23 13.15
C PHE A 45 -18.67 3.01 14.45
N GLY A 46 -18.21 4.26 14.31
CA GLY A 46 -17.89 5.13 15.45
C GLY A 46 -16.43 5.14 15.87
N ASP A 47 -15.58 4.28 15.30
CA ASP A 47 -14.14 4.36 15.51
C ASP A 47 -13.55 5.60 14.83
N GLU A 48 -12.50 6.14 15.40
CA GLU A 48 -11.72 7.22 14.80
C GLU A 48 -10.87 6.66 13.63
N ILE A 49 -10.96 7.29 12.46
CA ILE A 49 -10.15 6.93 11.29
C ILE A 49 -8.95 7.86 11.21
N GLY A 50 -7.77 7.33 11.49
CA GLY A 50 -6.49 8.03 11.32
C GLY A 50 -5.96 7.86 9.89
N GLY A 51 -5.90 8.94 9.12
CA GLY A 51 -5.46 8.89 7.72
C GLY A 51 -6.62 8.74 6.74
N HIS A 52 -6.55 7.78 5.81
CA HIS A 52 -7.63 7.51 4.85
C HIS A 52 -8.25 6.12 5.07
N VAL A 53 -9.46 5.93 4.54
CA VAL A 53 -10.14 4.63 4.60
C VAL A 53 -9.47 3.68 3.62
N MET A 54 -8.93 2.59 4.14
CA MET A 54 -8.33 1.51 3.35
C MET A 54 -9.23 0.29 3.32
N SER A 55 -9.24 -0.42 2.21
CA SER A 55 -10.06 -1.62 2.00
C SER A 55 -9.28 -2.93 2.19
N GLY A 56 -7.95 -2.86 2.20
CA GLY A 56 -7.06 -4.02 2.20
C GLY A 56 -6.97 -4.70 0.83
N HIS A 57 -7.32 -3.98 -0.24
CA HIS A 57 -7.17 -4.47 -1.61
C HIS A 57 -5.79 -4.09 -2.16
N ILE A 58 -4.85 -5.00 -1.99
CA ILE A 58 -3.49 -4.81 -2.48
C ILE A 58 -3.47 -4.89 -4.01
N MET A 59 -3.00 -3.81 -4.64
CA MET A 59 -2.89 -3.75 -6.11
C MET A 59 -1.69 -4.54 -6.61
N THR A 60 -0.54 -4.34 -5.97
CA THR A 60 0.73 -4.99 -6.29
C THR A 60 1.71 -4.81 -5.14
N THR A 61 2.96 -5.17 -5.36
CA THR A 61 4.05 -4.87 -4.42
C THR A 61 4.99 -3.83 -5.02
N THR A 62 5.63 -3.06 -4.17
CA THR A 62 6.75 -2.19 -4.51
C THR A 62 7.98 -2.54 -3.69
N GLN A 63 9.12 -1.94 -4.00
CA GLN A 63 10.37 -2.18 -3.32
C GLN A 63 10.92 -0.89 -2.71
N ILE A 64 11.45 -0.97 -1.49
CA ILE A 64 12.17 0.14 -0.88
C ILE A 64 13.48 0.33 -1.65
N THR A 65 13.66 1.51 -2.27
CA THR A 65 14.85 1.84 -3.06
C THR A 65 15.94 2.50 -2.23
N ARG A 66 15.55 3.34 -1.27
CA ARG A 66 16.47 4.00 -0.34
C ARG A 66 15.77 4.48 0.92
N ILE A 67 16.54 4.65 1.99
CA ILE A 67 16.06 5.14 3.29
C ILE A 67 16.98 6.27 3.75
N GLU A 68 16.42 7.46 3.85
CA GLU A 68 17.10 8.64 4.38
C GLU A 68 16.71 8.83 5.85
N ARG A 69 17.70 9.00 6.71
CA ARG A 69 17.51 9.18 8.15
C ARG A 69 17.87 10.60 8.54
N SER A 70 16.99 11.26 9.26
CA SER A 70 17.26 12.52 9.94
C SER A 70 17.09 12.34 11.46
N GLU A 71 17.37 13.38 12.22
CA GLU A 71 17.29 13.32 13.69
C GLU A 71 15.91 12.89 14.21
N PHE A 72 14.83 13.34 13.53
CA PHE A 72 13.45 13.12 13.99
C PHE A 72 12.57 12.34 13.00
N ASN A 73 13.03 12.13 11.77
CA ASN A 73 12.22 11.55 10.71
C ASN A 73 12.99 10.52 9.90
N ARG A 74 12.24 9.62 9.28
CA ARG A 74 12.75 8.71 8.26
C ARG A 74 11.97 8.94 6.98
N THR A 75 12.68 9.30 5.90
CA THR A 75 12.11 9.32 4.56
C THR A 75 12.40 8.01 3.88
N VAL A 76 11.35 7.33 3.42
CA VAL A 76 11.47 6.04 2.73
C VAL A 76 11.01 6.22 1.30
N TRP A 77 11.86 5.85 0.36
CA TRP A 77 11.62 5.88 -1.07
C TRP A 77 11.25 4.50 -1.58
N PHE A 78 10.31 4.47 -2.52
CA PHE A 78 9.78 3.26 -3.12
C PHE A 78 9.84 3.37 -4.62
N ALA A 79 10.13 2.26 -5.30
CA ALA A 79 9.96 2.18 -6.74
C ALA A 79 8.50 2.47 -7.10
N LEU A 80 8.28 3.26 -8.15
CA LEU A 80 6.94 3.59 -8.64
C LEU A 80 6.57 2.67 -9.81
N PRO A 81 5.70 1.66 -9.59
CA PRO A 81 5.22 0.82 -10.68
C PRO A 81 4.53 1.67 -11.76
N THR A 82 4.83 1.41 -13.01
CA THR A 82 4.35 2.23 -14.13
C THR A 82 2.83 2.32 -14.16
N GLU A 83 2.14 1.23 -13.86
CA GLU A 83 0.69 1.14 -13.82
C GLU A 83 0.06 1.96 -12.67
N LEU A 84 0.82 2.29 -11.64
CA LEU A 84 0.33 3.06 -10.50
C LEU A 84 0.61 4.57 -10.61
N LYS A 85 1.40 5.02 -11.61
CA LYS A 85 1.72 6.43 -11.79
C LYS A 85 0.51 7.38 -11.77
N PRO A 86 -0.64 7.05 -12.39
CA PRO A 86 -1.80 7.94 -12.38
C PRO A 86 -2.42 8.14 -10.99
N TYR A 87 -2.17 7.23 -10.06
CA TYR A 87 -2.80 7.21 -8.74
C TYR A 87 -1.90 7.71 -7.62
N ILE A 88 -0.57 7.76 -7.84
CA ILE A 88 0.41 8.21 -6.84
C ILE A 88 0.66 9.69 -7.03
N LEU A 89 -0.09 10.50 -6.29
CA LEU A 89 -0.08 11.96 -6.37
C LEU A 89 0.56 12.57 -5.13
N SER A 90 1.46 13.54 -5.30
CA SER A 90 2.06 14.26 -4.17
C SER A 90 0.97 14.87 -3.28
N LYS A 91 1.09 14.69 -1.96
CA LYS A 91 0.12 15.04 -0.92
C LYS A 91 -1.16 14.20 -0.91
N GLY A 92 -1.29 13.21 -1.81
CA GLY A 92 -2.32 12.19 -1.75
C GLY A 92 -2.02 11.12 -0.70
N PHE A 93 -2.88 10.12 -0.61
CA PHE A 93 -2.70 8.98 0.30
C PHE A 93 -2.25 7.73 -0.44
N VAL A 94 -1.56 6.86 0.29
CA VAL A 94 -1.20 5.51 -0.14
C VAL A 94 -1.20 4.57 1.05
N GLY A 95 -1.65 3.34 0.87
CA GLY A 95 -1.50 2.25 1.83
C GLY A 95 -0.22 1.46 1.55
N LEU A 96 0.70 1.41 2.51
CA LEU A 96 1.93 0.64 2.41
C LEU A 96 2.04 -0.34 3.58
N ASP A 97 2.06 -1.65 3.30
CA ASP A 97 1.97 -2.72 4.29
C ASP A 97 0.86 -2.49 5.35
N GLY A 98 -0.27 -1.89 4.93
CA GLY A 98 -1.42 -1.58 5.77
C GLY A 98 -1.35 -0.25 6.53
N CYS A 99 -0.30 0.53 6.33
CA CYS A 99 -0.19 1.86 6.93
C CYS A 99 -0.75 2.92 5.98
N SER A 100 -1.72 3.72 6.43
CA SER A 100 -2.16 4.92 5.71
C SER A 100 -1.08 5.99 5.79
N LEU A 101 -0.51 6.37 4.66
CA LEU A 101 0.61 7.32 4.60
C LEU A 101 0.35 8.41 3.59
N THR A 102 0.87 9.60 3.87
CA THR A 102 0.85 10.72 2.93
C THR A 102 2.04 10.62 1.98
N ILE A 103 1.76 10.70 0.70
CA ILE A 103 2.79 10.74 -0.35
C ILE A 103 3.52 12.08 -0.29
N GLY A 104 4.84 12.04 -0.24
CA GLY A 104 5.69 13.22 -0.32
C GLY A 104 6.02 13.59 -1.77
N ASP A 105 7.29 13.44 -2.14
CA ASP A 105 7.75 13.70 -3.49
C ASP A 105 7.48 12.51 -4.40
N VAL A 106 7.19 12.80 -5.66
CA VAL A 106 6.97 11.82 -6.72
C VAL A 106 7.86 12.18 -7.91
N THR A 107 8.60 11.20 -8.40
CA THR A 107 9.42 11.30 -9.63
C THR A 107 8.88 10.34 -10.70
N ASP A 108 9.53 10.26 -11.82
CA ASP A 108 9.13 9.31 -12.88
C ASP A 108 9.26 7.84 -12.48
N THR A 109 10.12 7.52 -11.52
CA THR A 109 10.47 6.14 -11.15
C THR A 109 10.30 5.81 -9.68
N GLU A 110 10.11 6.80 -8.82
CA GLU A 110 10.06 6.66 -7.37
C GLU A 110 9.06 7.63 -6.73
N PHE A 111 8.59 7.28 -5.54
CA PHE A 111 7.88 8.18 -4.64
C PHE A 111 8.37 7.96 -3.20
N ASN A 112 8.14 8.93 -2.33
CA ASN A 112 8.52 8.80 -0.93
C ASN A 112 7.36 9.04 0.04
N VAL A 113 7.59 8.62 1.28
CA VAL A 113 6.79 8.96 2.45
C VAL A 113 7.70 9.38 3.60
N HIS A 114 7.18 10.22 4.50
CA HIS A 114 7.89 10.64 5.71
C HIS A 114 7.28 9.95 6.92
N LEU A 115 8.09 9.14 7.62
CA LEU A 115 7.65 8.34 8.76
C LEU A 115 8.05 9.01 10.07
N ILE A 116 7.05 9.23 10.93
CA ILE A 116 7.24 9.72 12.29
C ILE A 116 7.66 8.58 13.23
N PRO A 117 8.28 8.88 14.38
CA PRO A 117 8.74 7.86 15.33
C PRO A 117 7.66 6.86 15.75
N GLU A 118 6.42 7.32 15.92
CA GLU A 118 5.29 6.45 16.28
C GLU A 118 5.04 5.36 15.23
N THR A 119 5.03 5.71 13.93
CA THR A 119 4.88 4.74 12.84
C THR A 119 6.02 3.72 12.82
N LEU A 120 7.25 4.18 13.06
CA LEU A 120 8.42 3.31 13.10
C LEU A 120 8.39 2.31 14.28
N THR A 121 7.79 2.71 15.39
CA THR A 121 7.70 1.88 16.60
C THR A 121 6.56 0.87 16.50
N ARG A 122 5.42 1.27 15.92
CA ARG A 122 4.21 0.44 15.88
C ARG A 122 4.12 -0.48 14.66
N THR A 123 4.96 -0.28 13.67
CA THR A 123 4.91 -1.03 12.42
C THR A 123 6.27 -1.62 12.06
N LEU A 124 6.28 -2.51 11.08
CA LEU A 124 7.52 -3.11 10.58
C LEU A 124 8.44 -2.11 9.88
N PHE A 125 7.99 -0.89 9.57
CA PHE A 125 8.86 0.13 8.98
C PHE A 125 10.07 0.49 9.84
N GLY A 126 10.00 0.25 11.15
CA GLY A 126 11.14 0.41 12.05
C GLY A 126 12.34 -0.47 11.70
N SER A 127 12.07 -1.68 11.21
CA SER A 127 13.08 -2.71 10.86
C SER A 127 13.30 -2.92 9.37
N ARG A 128 12.47 -2.32 8.50
CA ARG A 128 12.59 -2.45 7.04
C ARG A 128 13.91 -1.88 6.52
N LYS A 129 14.38 -2.47 5.42
CA LYS A 129 15.64 -2.15 4.76
C LYS A 129 15.41 -1.89 3.27
N GLU A 130 16.41 -1.29 2.63
CA GLU A 130 16.47 -1.18 1.18
C GLU A 130 16.42 -2.58 0.54
N GLY A 131 15.64 -2.71 -0.51
CA GLY A 131 15.35 -3.99 -1.16
C GLY A 131 14.13 -4.74 -0.60
N ASP A 132 13.61 -4.37 0.57
CA ASP A 132 12.40 -5.01 1.11
C ASP A 132 11.19 -4.75 0.21
N VAL A 133 10.33 -5.78 0.12
CA VAL A 133 9.12 -5.76 -0.70
C VAL A 133 7.92 -5.41 0.17
N ILE A 134 7.17 -4.40 -0.26
CA ILE A 134 6.08 -3.76 0.46
C ILE A 134 4.80 -3.89 -0.34
N ASN A 135 3.70 -4.29 0.28
CA ASN A 135 2.38 -4.25 -0.33
C ASN A 135 1.94 -2.81 -0.56
N ILE A 136 1.38 -2.51 -1.72
CA ILE A 136 0.86 -1.18 -2.05
C ILE A 136 -0.63 -1.25 -2.36
N GLU A 137 -1.39 -0.39 -1.71
CA GLU A 137 -2.81 -0.12 -1.94
C GLU A 137 -2.96 1.35 -2.31
N ILE A 138 -3.61 1.62 -3.43
CA ILE A 138 -3.94 2.99 -3.84
C ILE A 138 -5.21 3.46 -3.13
N ASP A 139 -5.31 4.76 -2.89
CA ASP A 139 -6.51 5.35 -2.30
C ASP A 139 -7.72 5.10 -3.20
N PRO A 140 -8.78 4.43 -2.71
CA PRO A 140 -9.96 4.10 -3.51
C PRO A 140 -10.68 5.32 -4.08
N GLN A 141 -10.62 6.47 -3.42
CA GLN A 141 -11.23 7.71 -3.91
C GLN A 141 -10.43 8.25 -5.11
N THR A 142 -9.11 8.30 -4.99
CA THR A 142 -8.22 8.67 -6.09
C THR A 142 -8.42 7.72 -7.27
N GLN A 143 -8.50 6.41 -7.03
CA GLN A 143 -8.75 5.42 -8.06
C GLN A 143 -10.06 5.67 -8.80
N ALA A 144 -11.16 5.84 -8.07
CA ALA A 144 -12.47 6.06 -8.66
C ALA A 144 -12.51 7.29 -9.56
N VAL A 145 -11.84 8.38 -9.15
CA VAL A 145 -11.77 9.61 -9.95
C VAL A 145 -10.90 9.41 -11.18
N VAL A 146 -9.69 8.89 -11.02
CA VAL A 146 -8.73 8.71 -12.12
C VAL A 146 -9.29 7.75 -13.18
N ASP A 147 -9.78 6.58 -12.77
CA ASP A 147 -10.33 5.58 -13.68
C ASP A 147 -11.55 6.10 -14.43
N THR A 148 -12.41 6.88 -13.76
CA THR A 148 -13.58 7.49 -14.40
C THR A 148 -13.17 8.50 -15.47
N VAL A 149 -12.23 9.40 -15.14
CA VAL A 149 -11.73 10.40 -16.10
C VAL A 149 -11.06 9.72 -17.29
N MET A 150 -10.20 8.75 -17.05
CA MET A 150 -9.51 8.01 -18.13
C MET A 150 -10.51 7.30 -19.06
N ARG A 151 -11.57 6.70 -18.50
CA ARG A 151 -12.63 6.04 -19.27
C ARG A 151 -13.41 7.03 -20.12
N VAL A 152 -13.80 8.18 -19.57
CA VAL A 152 -14.52 9.23 -20.32
C VAL A 152 -13.66 9.78 -21.45
N MET A 153 -12.39 10.08 -21.21
CA MET A 153 -11.47 10.56 -22.23
C MET A 153 -11.27 9.55 -23.37
N ALA A 154 -11.16 8.26 -23.04
CA ALA A 154 -11.04 7.20 -24.06
C ALA A 154 -12.30 7.10 -24.95
N GLN A 155 -13.48 7.36 -24.39
CA GLN A 155 -14.74 7.37 -25.17
C GLN A 155 -14.86 8.60 -26.08
N GLN A 156 -14.29 9.75 -25.68
CA GLN A 156 -14.33 10.98 -26.47
C GLN A 156 -13.32 10.99 -27.63
N ASN A 157 -12.26 10.20 -27.54
CA ASN A 157 -11.24 10.03 -28.57
C ASN A 157 -11.21 8.58 -29.06
N PRO A 158 -12.25 8.07 -29.74
CA PRO A 158 -12.17 6.75 -30.36
C PRO A 158 -11.04 6.80 -31.39
N VAL A 159 -10.01 5.96 -31.20
CA VAL A 159 -8.97 5.76 -32.22
C VAL A 159 -9.69 5.31 -33.48
N THR A 160 -9.79 6.19 -34.48
CA THR A 160 -10.20 5.80 -35.82
C THR A 160 -9.11 4.85 -36.34
N SER A 161 -9.38 3.56 -36.23
CA SER A 161 -8.62 2.54 -36.97
C SER A 161 -8.90 2.77 -38.47
N GLU A 162 -8.04 3.54 -39.11
CA GLU A 162 -7.99 3.55 -40.57
C GLU A 162 -7.56 2.14 -41.04
N GLN A 163 -8.42 1.59 -41.85
CA GLN A 163 -8.21 0.34 -42.62
C GLN A 163 -7.07 0.46 -43.63
#